data_d157c605501a8d0f4126dda6e0af4b50
#
_entry.id   d157c605501a8d0f4126dda6e0af4b50
#
_cell.length_a   1.000
_cell.length_b   1.000
_cell.length_c   1.000
_cell.angle_alpha   90.00
_cell.angle_beta   90.00
_cell.angle_gamma   90.00
#
_symmetry.space_group_name_H-M   'P 1'
#
loop_
_entity.id
_entity.type
_entity.pdbx_description
1 polymer ?
#
loop_
_entity_poly.entity_id
_entity_poly.type
_entity_poly.pdbx_seq_one_letter_code
_entity_poly.pdbx_strand_id
1 'polypeptide(L)'
;MSAIEGLRGIRTDRRHRDHGWKDTRPSPSLGTAHLSASKTGLVLVGGGARGAYQAGVLQGLAEIVGERFGDRPPFDVVTGISAGAINAAYLASRADRMAEASAGLAALWGELRIDRVMRTDAVSLFSIGTRWLRDLTLGGLLKPDARSNHLLDTTPLREFLIANIDFEAIARHIASDILHGFAVSATSYTTGTAVTFFDGHDAPEPWTRTARLGWRARIGLDHVLASASIPILFRPVFVEGGFYGDGGVGTATPLSPAIHLGADRVVAISVRHSPDRDSNVHVNHAGHDQGDISIADIAGVMLNAAFMDALDSDAERLIRINHTLTLIEERRRAEHPHWLRSIPLLVIRPSVDLGALAADQFSRLPATLRYLTRGIGASPERGADFVSYLAFDPSYTRPLIEIGRRDAVAQKDEIEAFFSSRPATCTPAAGGRHAS
;
A
#
# COMPACT_ATOMS: atom_id res chain seq x y z
N MET A 1 -31.86 11.10 -47.96
CA MET A 1 -32.85 10.06 -47.62
C MET A 1 -32.21 8.72 -47.93
N SER A 2 -32.09 7.82 -46.98
CA SER A 2 -31.45 6.49 -46.99
C SER A 2 -30.21 6.35 -46.13
N ALA A 3 -30.36 6.29 -44.83
CA ALA A 3 -29.38 5.76 -43.85
C ALA A 3 -30.00 5.60 -42.42
N ILE A 4 -31.33 5.33 -42.32
CA ILE A 4 -31.98 5.13 -41.00
C ILE A 4 -32.93 3.89 -41.14
N GLU A 5 -32.37 2.73 -41.50
CA GLU A 5 -33.15 1.48 -41.52
C GLU A 5 -32.33 0.25 -41.10
N GLY A 6 -31.46 0.37 -40.11
CA GLY A 6 -30.61 -0.75 -39.64
C GLY A 6 -30.63 -1.03 -38.13
N LEU A 7 -31.49 -0.41 -37.33
CA LEU A 7 -31.51 -0.59 -35.88
C LEU A 7 -32.87 -0.99 -35.30
N ARG A 8 -33.54 -1.99 -35.90
CA ARG A 8 -34.69 -2.68 -35.30
C ARG A 8 -34.36 -4.15 -35.15
N GLY A 9 -33.89 -4.58 -33.99
CA GLY A 9 -33.67 -5.99 -33.71
C GLY A 9 -32.91 -6.36 -32.47
N ILE A 10 -32.69 -5.47 -31.53
CA ILE A 10 -32.15 -5.86 -30.21
C ILE A 10 -33.35 -5.96 -29.25
N ARG A 11 -33.89 -7.16 -29.09
CA ARG A 11 -34.79 -7.50 -27.97
C ARG A 11 -33.98 -7.42 -26.69
N THR A 12 -34.28 -6.40 -25.88
CA THR A 12 -33.84 -6.32 -24.49
C THR A 12 -34.61 -7.36 -23.68
N ASP A 13 -34.02 -8.55 -23.51
CA ASP A 13 -34.49 -9.52 -22.52
C ASP A 13 -34.05 -8.97 -21.12
N ARG A 14 -34.88 -8.12 -20.55
CA ARG A 14 -34.79 -7.67 -19.17
C ARG A 14 -35.24 -8.79 -18.26
N ARG A 15 -34.43 -9.81 -18.08
CA ARG A 15 -34.52 -10.64 -16.89
C ARG A 15 -33.78 -9.91 -15.78
N HIS A 16 -34.53 -9.28 -14.90
CA HIS A 16 -34.07 -8.92 -13.57
C HIS A 16 -33.50 -10.22 -12.94
N ARG A 17 -32.19 -10.42 -13.01
CA ARG A 17 -31.52 -11.33 -12.10
C ARG A 17 -31.43 -10.59 -10.77
N ASP A 18 -32.32 -10.93 -9.86
CA ASP A 18 -32.11 -10.72 -8.44
C ASP A 18 -30.77 -11.35 -8.07
N HIS A 19 -29.71 -10.54 -8.02
CA HIS A 19 -28.46 -10.93 -7.39
C HIS A 19 -28.64 -10.85 -5.88
N GLY A 20 -29.54 -11.72 -5.37
CA GLY A 20 -29.55 -12.07 -3.97
C GLY A 20 -28.15 -12.57 -3.61
N TRP A 21 -27.54 -11.93 -2.67
CA TRP A 21 -26.24 -12.27 -2.10
C TRP A 21 -26.35 -13.67 -1.46
N LYS A 22 -26.13 -14.73 -2.26
CA LYS A 22 -26.03 -16.09 -1.75
C LYS A 22 -24.60 -16.28 -1.23
N ASP A 23 -24.47 -16.31 0.10
CA ASP A 23 -23.24 -16.78 0.75
C ASP A 23 -23.09 -18.28 0.45
N THR A 24 -22.24 -18.61 -0.52
CA THR A 24 -21.99 -20.00 -0.96
C THR A 24 -20.85 -20.66 -0.17
N ARG A 25 -20.46 -20.10 1.01
CA ARG A 25 -19.43 -20.74 1.83
C ARG A 25 -20.01 -21.97 2.51
N PRO A 26 -19.33 -23.16 2.43
CA PRO A 26 -19.70 -24.29 3.24
C PRO A 26 -19.57 -23.90 4.72
N SER A 27 -20.56 -24.26 5.51
CA SER A 27 -20.47 -24.13 6.98
C SER A 27 -19.22 -24.85 7.45
N PRO A 28 -18.30 -24.20 8.17
CA PRO A 28 -17.16 -24.91 8.73
C PRO A 28 -17.69 -25.98 9.69
N SER A 29 -17.28 -27.23 9.46
CA SER A 29 -17.49 -28.33 10.41
C SER A 29 -17.00 -27.87 11.79
N LEU A 30 -17.78 -28.10 12.83
CA LEU A 30 -17.42 -27.88 14.24
C LEU A 30 -16.24 -28.81 14.62
N GLY A 31 -15.06 -28.52 14.04
CA GLY A 31 -13.79 -29.02 14.49
C GLY A 31 -13.39 -28.23 15.73
N THR A 32 -12.93 -28.92 16.74
CA THR A 32 -12.38 -28.41 18.01
C THR A 32 -11.70 -27.06 17.83
N ALA A 33 -12.30 -26.01 18.41
CA ALA A 33 -11.71 -24.68 18.43
C ALA A 33 -10.38 -24.74 19.19
N HIS A 34 -9.29 -24.95 18.47
CA HIS A 34 -7.99 -24.54 18.94
C HIS A 34 -8.07 -23.02 19.12
N LEU A 35 -7.80 -22.54 20.34
CA LEU A 35 -7.62 -21.13 20.65
C LEU A 35 -6.41 -20.66 19.83
N SER A 36 -6.64 -20.29 18.58
CA SER A 36 -5.61 -19.70 17.71
C SER A 36 -5.16 -18.40 18.36
N ALA A 37 -3.85 -18.23 18.49
CA ALA A 37 -3.29 -16.97 18.95
C ALA A 37 -3.80 -15.84 18.02
N SER A 38 -4.13 -14.69 18.61
CA SER A 38 -4.61 -13.53 17.86
C SER A 38 -3.55 -13.06 16.86
N LYS A 39 -3.92 -12.95 15.59
CA LYS A 39 -3.04 -12.57 14.49
C LYS A 39 -2.98 -11.05 14.33
N THR A 40 -1.78 -10.51 14.26
CA THR A 40 -1.54 -9.09 14.01
C THR A 40 -1.18 -8.85 12.54
N GLY A 41 -1.92 -7.96 11.87
CA GLY A 41 -1.60 -7.51 10.52
C GLY A 41 -0.76 -6.23 10.51
N LEU A 42 0.23 -6.15 9.63
CA LEU A 42 0.97 -4.95 9.29
C LEU A 42 0.54 -4.46 7.90
N VAL A 43 0.19 -3.18 7.81
CA VAL A 43 -0.19 -2.54 6.55
C VAL A 43 0.75 -1.38 6.24
N LEU A 44 1.46 -1.48 5.11
CA LEU A 44 2.43 -0.51 4.63
C LEU A 44 1.92 0.14 3.35
N VAL A 45 1.58 1.44 3.41
CA VAL A 45 1.03 2.16 2.26
C VAL A 45 2.12 2.72 1.35
N GLY A 46 1.71 3.21 0.17
CA GLY A 46 2.60 3.83 -0.81
C GLY A 46 3.10 5.21 -0.40
N GLY A 47 4.02 5.76 -1.19
CA GLY A 47 4.56 7.10 -0.98
C GLY A 47 5.92 7.37 -1.63
N GLY A 48 6.40 6.51 -2.52
CA GLY A 48 7.72 6.68 -3.16
C GLY A 48 8.85 6.75 -2.13
N ALA A 49 9.74 7.73 -2.22
CA ALA A 49 10.87 7.88 -1.30
C ALA A 49 10.45 8.15 0.16
N ARG A 50 9.21 8.60 0.42
CA ARG A 50 8.66 8.70 1.78
C ARG A 50 8.56 7.35 2.49
N GLY A 51 8.63 6.23 1.75
CA GLY A 51 8.70 4.87 2.31
C GLY A 51 9.85 4.64 3.29
N ALA A 52 10.88 5.47 3.25
CA ALA A 52 11.98 5.51 4.24
C ALA A 52 11.48 5.78 5.67
N TYR A 53 10.43 6.57 5.84
CA TYR A 53 9.79 6.81 7.13
C TYR A 53 9.30 5.50 7.77
N GLN A 54 8.69 4.62 6.96
CA GLN A 54 8.20 3.33 7.46
C GLN A 54 9.33 2.47 8.01
N ALA A 55 10.50 2.51 7.39
CA ALA A 55 11.68 1.79 7.89
C ALA A 55 12.10 2.27 9.29
N GLY A 56 12.05 3.58 9.53
CA GLY A 56 12.30 4.15 10.85
C GLY A 56 11.25 3.74 11.89
N VAL A 57 9.96 3.79 11.52
CA VAL A 57 8.88 3.31 12.42
C VAL A 57 9.07 1.85 12.79
N LEU A 58 9.46 1.00 11.83
CA LEU A 58 9.70 -0.42 12.06
C LEU A 58 10.90 -0.66 13.00
N GLN A 59 11.95 0.18 12.93
CA GLN A 59 13.04 0.14 13.92
C GLN A 59 12.52 0.48 15.33
N GLY A 60 11.76 1.59 15.48
CA GLY A 60 11.18 1.96 16.75
C GLY A 60 10.23 0.90 17.30
N LEU A 61 9.42 0.27 16.45
CA LEU A 61 8.58 -0.87 16.85
C LEU A 61 9.43 -2.04 17.35
N ALA A 62 10.52 -2.39 16.65
CA ALA A 62 11.40 -3.47 17.09
C ALA A 62 12.08 -3.16 18.44
N GLU A 63 12.45 -1.90 18.69
CA GLU A 63 12.99 -1.45 19.98
C GLU A 63 11.94 -1.59 21.11
N ILE A 64 10.67 -1.25 20.85
CA ILE A 64 9.62 -1.25 21.86
C ILE A 64 9.12 -2.67 22.19
N VAL A 65 8.90 -3.48 21.15
CA VAL A 65 8.24 -4.80 21.35
C VAL A 65 9.22 -5.98 21.24
N GLY A 66 10.49 -5.75 20.89
CA GLY A 66 11.49 -6.80 20.63
C GLY A 66 11.71 -7.71 21.86
N GLU A 67 11.78 -7.16 23.07
CA GLU A 67 11.92 -7.95 24.29
C GLU A 67 10.76 -8.95 24.50
N ARG A 68 9.56 -8.58 24.04
CA ARG A 68 8.37 -9.42 24.19
C ARG A 68 8.28 -10.54 23.17
N PHE A 69 8.68 -10.27 21.93
CA PHE A 69 8.53 -11.20 20.81
C PHE A 69 9.84 -11.93 20.47
N GLY A 70 10.98 -11.47 21.02
CA GLY A 70 12.29 -11.98 20.67
C GLY A 70 12.57 -11.79 19.18
N ASP A 71 13.08 -12.83 18.53
CA ASP A 71 13.35 -12.80 17.08
C ASP A 71 12.08 -12.96 16.21
N ARG A 72 10.95 -13.38 16.82
CA ARG A 72 9.69 -13.50 16.07
C ARG A 72 9.15 -12.14 15.70
N PRO A 73 8.63 -11.97 14.47
CA PRO A 73 7.95 -10.74 14.11
C PRO A 73 6.65 -10.62 14.91
N PRO A 74 6.29 -9.42 15.39
CA PRO A 74 5.01 -9.19 16.03
C PRO A 74 3.85 -9.19 15.02
N PHE A 75 4.12 -9.52 13.75
CA PHE A 75 3.18 -9.47 12.64
C PHE A 75 3.04 -10.82 11.97
N ASP A 76 1.83 -11.39 12.01
CA ASP A 76 1.49 -12.65 11.36
C ASP A 76 1.12 -12.46 9.89
N VAL A 77 0.57 -11.28 9.56
CA VAL A 77 0.16 -10.90 8.21
C VAL A 77 0.84 -9.59 7.82
N VAL A 78 1.49 -9.57 6.67
CA VAL A 78 2.15 -8.37 6.16
C VAL A 78 1.57 -8.01 4.79
N THR A 79 1.15 -6.76 4.63
CA THR A 79 0.59 -6.28 3.37
C THR A 79 1.23 -4.96 2.94
N GLY A 80 1.41 -4.77 1.64
CA GLY A 80 2.07 -3.58 1.13
C GLY A 80 1.49 -3.07 -0.18
N ILE A 81 1.67 -1.76 -0.40
CA ILE A 81 1.27 -1.05 -1.61
C ILE A 81 2.43 -0.15 -2.02
N SER A 82 2.83 -0.15 -3.30
CA SER A 82 3.89 0.72 -3.84
C SER A 82 5.22 0.56 -3.07
N ALA A 83 5.83 1.64 -2.60
CA ALA A 83 7.01 1.58 -1.73
C ALA A 83 6.77 0.71 -0.48
N GLY A 84 5.55 0.71 0.06
CA GLY A 84 5.14 -0.18 1.14
C GLY A 84 5.17 -1.66 0.74
N ALA A 85 4.94 -2.01 -0.54
CA ALA A 85 5.08 -3.39 -1.01
C ALA A 85 6.56 -3.85 -1.03
N ILE A 86 7.49 -2.93 -1.33
CA ILE A 86 8.92 -3.20 -1.25
C ILE A 86 9.32 -3.46 0.21
N ASN A 87 8.90 -2.58 1.13
CA ASN A 87 9.17 -2.73 2.55
C ASN A 87 8.56 -4.03 3.11
N ALA A 88 7.31 -4.32 2.74
CA ALA A 88 6.60 -5.53 3.12
C ALA A 88 7.31 -6.80 2.64
N ALA A 89 7.76 -6.84 1.38
CA ALA A 89 8.48 -7.96 0.82
C ALA A 89 9.85 -8.16 1.50
N TYR A 90 10.56 -7.07 1.80
CA TYR A 90 11.82 -7.12 2.53
C TYR A 90 11.64 -7.74 3.92
N LEU A 91 10.61 -7.29 4.69
CA LEU A 91 10.28 -7.85 6.00
C LEU A 91 9.83 -9.30 5.89
N ALA A 92 8.94 -9.63 4.97
CA ALA A 92 8.42 -10.97 4.78
C ALA A 92 9.56 -11.96 4.42
N SER A 93 10.57 -11.51 3.68
CA SER A 93 11.75 -12.34 3.36
C SER A 93 12.66 -12.63 4.56
N ARG A 94 12.45 -11.92 5.69
CA ARG A 94 13.21 -12.01 6.95
C ARG A 94 12.27 -12.10 8.14
N ALA A 95 11.12 -12.72 7.96
CA ALA A 95 10.10 -12.80 8.98
C ALA A 95 10.54 -13.59 10.23
N ASP A 96 11.62 -14.34 10.16
CA ASP A 96 12.22 -15.09 11.26
C ASP A 96 13.13 -14.23 12.17
N ARG A 97 13.44 -12.95 11.80
CA ARG A 97 14.39 -12.09 12.53
C ARG A 97 14.04 -10.60 12.42
N MET A 98 13.05 -10.18 13.17
CA MET A 98 12.46 -8.84 13.07
C MET A 98 13.45 -7.70 13.35
N ALA A 99 14.30 -7.82 14.39
CA ALA A 99 15.24 -6.76 14.75
C ALA A 99 16.27 -6.54 13.63
N GLU A 100 16.84 -7.62 13.08
CA GLU A 100 17.77 -7.56 11.95
C GLU A 100 17.08 -7.03 10.68
N ALA A 101 15.86 -7.48 10.42
CA ALA A 101 15.07 -7.04 9.27
C ALA A 101 14.78 -5.54 9.31
N SER A 102 14.37 -5.00 10.45
CA SER A 102 14.07 -3.57 10.60
C SER A 102 15.32 -2.70 10.48
N ALA A 103 16.42 -3.11 11.11
CA ALA A 103 17.70 -2.42 10.99
C ALA A 103 18.25 -2.46 9.57
N GLY A 104 18.18 -3.61 8.91
CA GLY A 104 18.63 -3.79 7.53
C GLY A 104 17.78 -2.98 6.54
N LEU A 105 16.45 -2.90 6.74
CA LEU A 105 15.58 -2.08 5.91
C LEU A 105 15.92 -0.59 6.05
N ALA A 106 16.17 -0.10 7.26
CA ALA A 106 16.57 1.28 7.48
C ALA A 106 17.94 1.59 6.88
N ALA A 107 18.92 0.68 6.97
CA ALA A 107 20.21 0.82 6.31
C ALA A 107 20.05 0.90 4.79
N LEU A 108 19.21 0.02 4.21
CA LEU A 108 18.91 -0.02 2.79
C LEU A 108 18.33 1.31 2.28
N TRP A 109 17.34 1.88 2.97
CA TRP A 109 16.79 3.18 2.65
C TRP A 109 17.77 4.32 2.90
N GLY A 110 18.60 4.23 3.94
CA GLY A 110 19.59 5.23 4.30
C GLY A 110 20.76 5.35 3.30
N GLU A 111 20.93 4.35 2.44
CA GLU A 111 21.96 4.30 1.38
C GLU A 111 21.36 4.39 -0.02
N LEU A 112 20.02 4.34 -0.13
CA LEU A 112 19.34 4.30 -1.42
C LEU A 112 19.56 5.61 -2.19
N ARG A 113 20.00 5.46 -3.43
CA ARG A 113 20.21 6.57 -4.36
C ARG A 113 19.33 6.38 -5.60
N ILE A 114 19.03 7.49 -6.26
CA ILE A 114 18.12 7.53 -7.39
C ILE A 114 18.57 6.64 -8.56
N ASP A 115 19.89 6.50 -8.77
CA ASP A 115 20.48 5.65 -9.80
C ASP A 115 20.27 4.14 -9.54
N ARG A 116 19.95 3.75 -8.30
CA ARG A 116 19.51 2.40 -7.93
C ARG A 116 18.02 2.16 -8.15
N VAL A 117 17.26 3.21 -8.40
CA VAL A 117 15.81 3.13 -8.62
C VAL A 117 15.48 3.29 -10.10
N MET A 118 16.09 4.27 -10.76
CA MET A 118 15.80 4.59 -12.15
C MET A 118 17.01 5.15 -12.89
N ARG A 119 17.05 4.93 -14.20
CA ARG A 119 18.05 5.55 -15.05
C ARG A 119 17.73 7.02 -15.27
N THR A 120 18.70 7.87 -14.98
CA THR A 120 18.58 9.34 -15.13
C THR A 120 19.62 9.91 -16.08
N ASP A 121 20.35 9.04 -16.80
CA ASP A 121 21.35 9.48 -17.77
C ASP A 121 20.67 10.15 -18.99
N ALA A 122 21.40 11.11 -19.60
CA ALA A 122 20.85 11.91 -20.70
C ALA A 122 20.51 11.06 -21.94
N VAL A 123 21.22 9.98 -22.19
CA VAL A 123 20.99 9.09 -23.36
C VAL A 123 19.67 8.34 -23.19
N SER A 124 19.42 7.77 -22.01
CA SER A 124 18.17 7.06 -21.70
C SER A 124 16.98 8.01 -21.80
N LEU A 125 17.06 9.18 -21.18
CA LEU A 125 15.97 10.17 -21.21
C LEU A 125 15.73 10.75 -22.60
N PHE A 126 16.81 11.02 -23.37
CA PHE A 126 16.70 11.47 -24.75
C PHE A 126 16.03 10.40 -25.64
N SER A 127 16.40 9.14 -25.47
CA SER A 127 15.78 8.03 -26.20
C SER A 127 14.30 7.87 -25.91
N ILE A 128 13.90 8.03 -24.65
CA ILE A 128 12.49 8.00 -24.23
C ILE A 128 11.75 9.25 -24.77
N GLY A 129 12.35 10.44 -24.62
CA GLY A 129 11.77 11.69 -25.11
C GLY A 129 11.54 11.69 -26.62
N THR A 130 12.50 11.17 -27.41
CA THR A 130 12.33 11.04 -28.87
C THR A 130 11.26 10.04 -29.27
N ARG A 131 11.11 8.93 -28.50
CA ARG A 131 10.00 7.99 -28.71
C ARG A 131 8.66 8.65 -28.41
N TRP A 132 8.53 9.38 -27.32
CA TRP A 132 7.32 10.12 -26.99
C TRP A 132 6.96 11.16 -28.03
N LEU A 133 7.94 11.94 -28.49
CA LEU A 133 7.73 12.94 -29.56
C LEU A 133 7.26 12.27 -30.86
N ARG A 134 7.92 11.16 -31.25
CA ARG A 134 7.50 10.36 -32.42
C ARG A 134 6.06 9.85 -32.22
N ASP A 135 5.74 9.30 -31.03
CA ASP A 135 4.44 8.70 -30.74
C ASP A 135 3.33 9.75 -30.69
N LEU A 136 3.62 10.97 -30.22
CA LEU A 136 2.68 12.08 -30.25
C LEU A 136 2.47 12.65 -31.69
N THR A 137 3.51 12.70 -32.50
CA THR A 137 3.43 13.26 -33.85
C THR A 137 2.96 12.24 -34.90
N LEU A 138 3.40 10.99 -34.80
CA LEU A 138 3.13 9.91 -35.76
C LEU A 138 2.28 8.77 -35.15
N GLY A 139 1.84 8.91 -33.89
CA GLY A 139 1.18 7.83 -33.16
C GLY A 139 -0.12 7.32 -33.78
N GLY A 140 -0.79 8.14 -34.61
CA GLY A 140 -1.94 7.69 -35.41
C GLY A 140 -1.57 6.70 -36.52
N LEU A 141 -0.31 6.68 -36.96
CA LEU A 141 0.20 5.82 -38.02
C LEU A 141 0.98 4.61 -37.51
N LEU A 142 1.39 4.62 -36.22
CA LEU A 142 2.19 3.55 -35.61
C LEU A 142 1.29 2.45 -35.03
N LYS A 143 1.77 1.20 -35.11
CA LYS A 143 1.13 0.08 -34.42
C LYS A 143 1.12 0.32 -32.90
N PRO A 144 0.06 -0.07 -32.18
CA PRO A 144 -0.04 0.12 -30.71
C PRO A 144 1.17 -0.42 -29.93
N ASP A 145 1.72 -1.56 -30.34
CA ASP A 145 2.84 -2.23 -29.67
C ASP A 145 4.18 -1.48 -29.76
N ALA A 146 4.28 -0.48 -30.66
CA ALA A 146 5.50 0.31 -30.84
C ALA A 146 5.51 1.61 -30.02
N ARG A 147 4.46 1.89 -29.24
CA ARG A 147 4.33 3.15 -28.48
C ARG A 147 5.01 3.07 -27.12
N SER A 148 5.61 4.19 -26.73
CA SER A 148 6.19 4.34 -25.38
C SER A 148 5.09 4.52 -24.34
N ASN A 149 5.18 3.77 -23.24
CA ASN A 149 4.18 3.79 -22.16
C ASN A 149 4.75 4.21 -20.80
N HIS A 150 5.99 4.72 -20.76
CA HIS A 150 6.68 5.17 -19.54
C HIS A 150 7.69 6.28 -19.85
N LEU A 151 8.02 7.06 -18.81
CA LEU A 151 9.00 8.17 -18.91
C LEU A 151 10.37 7.80 -18.32
N LEU A 152 10.45 6.84 -17.39
CA LEU A 152 11.66 6.49 -16.69
C LEU A 152 11.91 4.97 -16.77
N ASP A 153 13.17 4.58 -16.95
CA ASP A 153 13.59 3.18 -16.95
C ASP A 153 13.92 2.73 -15.52
N THR A 154 13.15 1.78 -15.01
CA THR A 154 13.27 1.21 -13.67
C THR A 154 14.02 -0.12 -13.62
N THR A 155 14.81 -0.44 -14.63
CA THR A 155 15.70 -1.63 -14.62
C THR A 155 16.59 -1.66 -13.37
N PRO A 156 17.18 -0.53 -12.90
CA PRO A 156 17.98 -0.53 -11.68
C PRO A 156 17.18 -0.96 -10.44
N LEU A 157 15.91 -0.56 -10.31
CA LEU A 157 15.07 -0.99 -9.21
C LEU A 157 14.85 -2.50 -9.22
N ARG A 158 14.65 -3.09 -10.40
CA ARG A 158 14.53 -4.54 -10.55
C ARG A 158 15.77 -5.26 -10.03
N GLU A 159 16.96 -4.83 -10.46
CA GLU A 159 18.24 -5.37 -10.03
C GLU A 159 18.46 -5.21 -8.53
N PHE A 160 18.10 -4.04 -7.99
CA PHE A 160 18.18 -3.74 -6.57
C PHE A 160 17.28 -4.65 -5.73
N LEU A 161 16.05 -4.91 -6.16
CA LEU A 161 15.13 -5.81 -5.45
C LEU A 161 15.60 -7.25 -5.49
N ILE A 162 16.13 -7.73 -6.62
CA ILE A 162 16.71 -9.08 -6.74
C ILE A 162 17.90 -9.25 -5.78
N ALA A 163 18.75 -8.23 -5.64
CA ALA A 163 19.91 -8.29 -4.78
C ALA A 163 19.59 -8.26 -3.27
N ASN A 164 18.42 -7.72 -2.89
CA ASN A 164 18.11 -7.43 -1.50
C ASN A 164 16.92 -8.21 -0.93
N ILE A 165 16.10 -8.87 -1.73
CA ILE A 165 14.89 -9.60 -1.27
C ILE A 165 14.97 -11.06 -1.73
N ASP A 166 14.97 -11.99 -0.78
CA ASP A 166 14.80 -13.42 -1.04
C ASP A 166 13.31 -13.79 -1.11
N PHE A 167 12.75 -13.76 -2.32
CA PHE A 167 11.35 -14.14 -2.55
C PHE A 167 11.06 -15.60 -2.23
N GLU A 168 12.05 -16.48 -2.33
CA GLU A 168 11.90 -17.89 -1.93
C GLU A 168 11.79 -18.03 -0.41
N ALA A 169 12.47 -17.17 0.37
CA ALA A 169 12.31 -17.13 1.82
C ALA A 169 10.88 -16.78 2.23
N ILE A 170 10.21 -15.86 1.53
CA ILE A 170 8.80 -15.53 1.79
C ILE A 170 7.94 -16.79 1.71
N ALA A 171 8.08 -17.56 0.64
CA ALA A 171 7.32 -18.79 0.47
C ALA A 171 7.66 -19.86 1.56
N ARG A 172 8.93 -19.95 1.97
CA ARG A 172 9.35 -20.83 3.09
C ARG A 172 8.73 -20.38 4.42
N HIS A 173 8.72 -19.09 4.72
CA HIS A 173 8.13 -18.54 5.94
C HIS A 173 6.62 -18.78 6.01
N ILE A 174 5.92 -18.68 4.87
CA ILE A 174 4.49 -19.01 4.79
C ILE A 174 4.28 -20.52 5.00
N ALA A 175 5.07 -21.36 4.35
CA ALA A 175 4.93 -22.81 4.47
C ALA A 175 5.20 -23.32 5.89
N SER A 176 6.06 -22.64 6.66
CA SER A 176 6.39 -22.97 8.06
C SER A 176 5.55 -22.23 9.10
N ASP A 177 4.55 -21.44 8.68
CA ASP A 177 3.70 -20.59 9.53
C ASP A 177 4.49 -19.60 10.43
N ILE A 178 5.69 -19.23 10.01
CA ILE A 178 6.43 -18.08 10.58
C ILE A 178 5.74 -16.78 10.16
N LEU A 179 5.29 -16.73 8.91
CA LEU A 179 4.44 -15.68 8.35
C LEU A 179 3.12 -16.32 7.91
N HIS A 180 2.01 -15.90 8.52
CA HIS A 180 0.70 -16.48 8.20
C HIS A 180 0.18 -16.03 6.83
N GLY A 181 0.45 -14.79 6.43
CA GLY A 181 0.04 -14.27 5.13
C GLY A 181 0.83 -13.07 4.65
N PHE A 182 0.98 -13.00 3.33
CA PHE A 182 1.63 -11.90 2.64
C PHE A 182 0.78 -11.44 1.46
N ALA A 183 0.65 -10.11 1.28
CA ALA A 183 -0.07 -9.57 0.12
C ALA A 183 0.55 -8.28 -0.41
N VAL A 184 0.44 -8.11 -1.73
CA VAL A 184 0.76 -6.86 -2.41
C VAL A 184 -0.41 -6.46 -3.32
N SER A 185 -0.74 -5.16 -3.35
CA SER A 185 -1.82 -4.66 -4.19
C SER A 185 -1.28 -3.91 -5.38
N ALA A 186 -1.86 -4.16 -6.56
CA ALA A 186 -1.56 -3.49 -7.81
C ALA A 186 -2.86 -3.08 -8.52
N THR A 187 -2.79 -2.20 -9.51
CA THR A 187 -3.94 -1.77 -10.32
C THR A 187 -3.85 -2.38 -11.71
N SER A 188 -4.88 -3.12 -12.12
CA SER A 188 -4.97 -3.68 -13.47
C SER A 188 -5.27 -2.57 -14.48
N TYR A 189 -4.43 -2.42 -15.48
CA TYR A 189 -4.69 -1.46 -16.58
C TYR A 189 -5.72 -1.96 -17.59
N THR A 190 -6.05 -3.25 -17.56
CA THR A 190 -7.08 -3.82 -18.45
C THR A 190 -8.47 -3.55 -17.92
N THR A 191 -8.67 -3.66 -16.59
CA THR A 191 -10.01 -3.58 -15.98
C THR A 191 -10.23 -2.36 -15.11
N GLY A 192 -9.16 -1.60 -14.77
CA GLY A 192 -9.21 -0.53 -13.78
C GLY A 192 -9.42 -1.03 -12.34
N THR A 193 -9.35 -2.34 -12.11
CA THR A 193 -9.64 -2.97 -10.81
C THR A 193 -8.38 -3.00 -9.94
N ALA A 194 -8.52 -2.73 -8.65
CA ALA A 194 -7.49 -3.04 -7.67
C ALA A 194 -7.39 -4.56 -7.50
N VAL A 195 -6.19 -5.10 -7.70
CA VAL A 195 -5.90 -6.53 -7.54
C VAL A 195 -4.94 -6.70 -6.38
N THR A 196 -5.35 -7.45 -5.37
CA THR A 196 -4.49 -7.87 -4.28
C THR A 196 -4.00 -9.28 -4.58
N PHE A 197 -2.73 -9.41 -4.93
CA PHE A 197 -2.05 -10.69 -4.98
C PHE A 197 -1.72 -11.11 -3.55
N PHE A 198 -2.06 -12.33 -3.18
CA PHE A 198 -1.83 -12.81 -1.83
C PHE A 198 -1.41 -14.28 -1.80
N ASP A 199 -0.64 -14.61 -0.77
CA ASP A 199 -0.29 -15.97 -0.38
C ASP A 199 -0.40 -16.11 1.14
N GLY A 200 -0.62 -17.32 1.65
CA GLY A 200 -0.78 -17.55 3.08
C GLY A 200 -0.95 -19.02 3.41
N HIS A 201 -0.64 -19.39 4.67
CA HIS A 201 -0.70 -20.76 5.17
C HIS A 201 -2.13 -21.32 5.07
N ASP A 202 -3.10 -20.62 5.66
CA ASP A 202 -4.53 -20.92 5.56
C ASP A 202 -5.25 -19.79 4.80
N ALA A 203 -4.67 -19.36 3.66
CA ALA A 203 -5.21 -18.24 2.92
C ALA A 203 -6.64 -18.50 2.45
N PRO A 204 -7.51 -17.48 2.51
CA PRO A 204 -8.89 -17.61 2.04
C PRO A 204 -8.94 -17.92 0.54
N GLU A 205 -10.09 -18.38 0.10
CA GLU A 205 -10.37 -18.46 -1.33
C GLU A 205 -10.28 -17.09 -2.00
N PRO A 206 -9.88 -17.03 -3.29
CA PRO A 206 -9.91 -15.78 -4.04
C PRO A 206 -11.26 -15.08 -3.91
N TRP A 207 -11.23 -13.77 -3.72
CA TRP A 207 -12.46 -12.99 -3.52
C TRP A 207 -12.65 -11.93 -4.60
N THR A 208 -13.90 -11.64 -4.90
CA THR A 208 -14.31 -10.55 -5.79
C THR A 208 -15.24 -9.60 -5.05
N ARG A 209 -14.96 -8.31 -5.12
CA ARG A 209 -15.80 -7.21 -4.63
C ARG A 209 -15.91 -6.16 -5.73
N THR A 210 -16.79 -5.19 -5.56
CA THR A 210 -16.89 -4.06 -6.50
C THR A 210 -15.52 -3.38 -6.64
N ALA A 211 -14.98 -3.37 -7.86
CA ALA A 211 -13.68 -2.79 -8.21
C ALA A 211 -12.45 -3.36 -7.45
N ARG A 212 -12.57 -4.52 -6.79
CA ARG A 212 -11.47 -5.16 -6.04
C ARG A 212 -11.48 -6.67 -6.24
N LEU A 213 -10.30 -7.22 -6.49
CA LEU A 213 -10.08 -8.64 -6.67
C LEU A 213 -8.95 -9.12 -5.75
N GLY A 214 -9.16 -10.20 -5.03
CA GLY A 214 -8.08 -10.96 -4.39
C GLY A 214 -7.70 -12.15 -5.26
N TRP A 215 -6.44 -12.23 -5.62
CA TRP A 215 -5.88 -13.27 -6.47
C TRP A 215 -4.80 -14.03 -5.71
N ARG A 216 -5.02 -15.32 -5.48
CA ARG A 216 -4.02 -16.16 -4.83
C ARG A 216 -2.88 -16.45 -5.80
N ALA A 217 -1.68 -16.04 -5.44
CA ALA A 217 -0.47 -16.22 -6.24
C ALA A 217 0.75 -16.35 -5.34
N ARG A 218 1.74 -17.12 -5.74
CA ARG A 218 3.06 -17.07 -5.12
C ARG A 218 3.70 -15.73 -5.46
N ILE A 219 3.82 -14.85 -4.47
CA ILE A 219 4.27 -13.49 -4.71
C ILE A 219 5.78 -13.47 -4.97
N GLY A 220 6.15 -12.94 -6.13
CA GLY A 220 7.54 -12.76 -6.56
C GLY A 220 7.82 -11.32 -6.95
N LEU A 221 9.01 -11.12 -7.50
CA LEU A 221 9.55 -9.82 -7.89
C LEU A 221 8.57 -8.99 -8.76
N ASP A 222 7.96 -9.61 -9.78
CA ASP A 222 7.11 -8.89 -10.72
C ASP A 222 5.81 -8.37 -10.07
N HIS A 223 5.30 -9.05 -9.06
CA HIS A 223 4.15 -8.56 -8.27
C HIS A 223 4.51 -7.30 -7.48
N VAL A 224 5.70 -7.28 -6.84
CA VAL A 224 6.18 -6.11 -6.08
C VAL A 224 6.50 -4.95 -7.02
N LEU A 225 7.14 -5.22 -8.15
CA LEU A 225 7.40 -4.21 -9.19
C LEU A 225 6.11 -3.64 -9.77
N ALA A 226 5.10 -4.47 -10.03
CA ALA A 226 3.78 -4.03 -10.48
C ALA A 226 3.15 -3.07 -9.48
N SER A 227 3.19 -3.44 -8.18
CA SER A 227 2.70 -2.61 -7.10
C SER A 227 3.41 -1.26 -6.99
N ALA A 228 4.69 -1.18 -7.35
CA ALA A 228 5.53 0.02 -7.25
C ALA A 228 5.67 0.79 -8.58
N SER A 229 4.93 0.40 -9.63
CA SER A 229 5.03 1.02 -10.96
C SER A 229 4.11 2.24 -11.07
N ILE A 230 4.62 3.41 -10.64
CA ILE A 230 3.90 4.70 -10.71
C ILE A 230 3.46 4.98 -12.13
N PRO A 231 2.14 5.22 -12.38
CA PRO A 231 1.61 5.45 -13.73
C PRO A 231 2.32 6.59 -14.46
N ILE A 232 2.50 6.41 -15.77
CA ILE A 232 3.19 7.37 -16.65
C ILE A 232 4.70 7.42 -16.39
N LEU A 233 5.14 7.47 -15.13
CA LEU A 233 6.56 7.57 -14.80
C LEU A 233 7.26 6.24 -15.04
N PHE A 234 6.72 5.14 -14.53
CA PHE A 234 7.34 3.82 -14.57
C PHE A 234 6.62 2.88 -15.55
N ARG A 235 7.37 1.91 -16.05
CA ARG A 235 6.84 0.95 -17.00
C ARG A 235 5.79 0.05 -16.34
N PRO A 236 4.60 -0.15 -16.97
CA PRO A 236 3.67 -1.20 -16.54
C PRO A 236 4.33 -2.56 -16.53
N VAL A 237 4.02 -3.37 -15.52
CA VAL A 237 4.57 -4.73 -15.37
C VAL A 237 3.57 -5.75 -15.84
N PHE A 238 4.03 -6.70 -16.67
CA PHE A 238 3.22 -7.84 -17.08
C PHE A 238 3.41 -8.99 -16.10
N VAL A 239 2.35 -9.36 -15.40
CA VAL A 239 2.35 -10.46 -14.42
C VAL A 239 0.97 -11.11 -14.42
N GLU A 240 0.88 -12.43 -14.16
CA GLU A 240 -0.38 -13.19 -14.12
C GLU A 240 -1.29 -12.95 -15.35
N GLY A 241 -0.69 -12.79 -16.54
CA GLY A 241 -1.43 -12.62 -17.79
C GLY A 241 -2.00 -11.23 -18.05
N GLY A 242 -1.68 -10.22 -17.24
CA GLY A 242 -2.15 -8.84 -17.38
C GLY A 242 -1.08 -7.78 -17.17
N PHE A 243 -1.37 -6.54 -17.57
CA PHE A 243 -0.54 -5.37 -17.28
C PHE A 243 -1.04 -4.67 -16.04
N TYR A 244 -0.12 -4.41 -15.12
CA TYR A 244 -0.41 -3.76 -13.85
C TYR A 244 0.49 -2.55 -13.63
N GLY A 245 -0.02 -1.61 -12.85
CA GLY A 245 0.70 -0.48 -12.30
C GLY A 245 0.42 -0.31 -10.82
N ASP A 246 0.87 0.81 -10.26
CA ASP A 246 0.89 1.08 -8.84
C ASP A 246 -0.47 0.83 -8.17
N GLY A 247 -0.41 0.10 -7.06
CA GLY A 247 -1.59 -0.29 -6.31
C GLY A 247 -2.31 0.86 -5.63
N GLY A 248 -1.62 1.97 -5.38
CA GLY A 248 -2.21 3.16 -4.75
C GLY A 248 -3.34 3.78 -5.58
N VAL A 249 -3.27 3.67 -6.91
CA VAL A 249 -4.28 4.26 -7.80
C VAL A 249 -5.66 3.63 -7.63
N GLY A 250 -5.72 2.31 -7.45
CA GLY A 250 -7.00 1.58 -7.39
C GLY A 250 -7.42 1.18 -5.97
N THR A 251 -6.53 1.22 -4.99
CA THR A 251 -6.78 0.68 -3.65
C THR A 251 -7.45 1.71 -2.73
N ALA A 252 -8.77 1.65 -2.62
CA ALA A 252 -9.55 2.50 -1.70
C ALA A 252 -9.65 1.96 -0.26
N THR A 253 -9.17 0.74 0.01
CA THR A 253 -9.29 0.08 1.32
C THR A 253 -8.02 -0.71 1.64
N PRO A 254 -6.92 -0.04 2.00
CA PRO A 254 -5.63 -0.66 2.25
C PRO A 254 -5.61 -1.61 3.45
N LEU A 255 -6.52 -1.48 4.42
CA LEU A 255 -6.63 -2.37 5.58
C LEU A 255 -7.28 -3.72 5.23
N SER A 256 -8.11 -3.73 4.19
CA SER A 256 -8.92 -4.89 3.82
C SER A 256 -8.11 -6.17 3.52
N PRO A 257 -6.96 -6.14 2.81
CA PRO A 257 -6.18 -7.35 2.56
C PRO A 257 -5.69 -8.04 3.83
N ALA A 258 -5.19 -7.29 4.82
CA ALA A 258 -4.74 -7.85 6.09
C ALA A 258 -5.90 -8.52 6.85
N ILE A 259 -7.07 -7.89 6.87
CA ILE A 259 -8.27 -8.43 7.51
C ILE A 259 -8.75 -9.70 6.79
N HIS A 260 -8.72 -9.74 5.44
CA HIS A 260 -9.08 -10.93 4.66
C HIS A 260 -8.13 -12.09 4.89
N LEU A 261 -6.84 -11.81 5.10
CA LEU A 261 -5.83 -12.81 5.44
C LEU A 261 -5.89 -13.26 6.91
N GLY A 262 -6.88 -12.81 7.67
CA GLY A 262 -7.16 -13.31 9.01
C GLY A 262 -6.57 -12.48 10.14
N ALA A 263 -6.07 -11.27 9.89
CA ALA A 263 -5.63 -10.39 10.96
C ALA A 263 -6.80 -10.04 11.90
N ASP A 264 -6.60 -10.21 13.21
CA ASP A 264 -7.57 -9.89 14.26
C ASP A 264 -7.40 -8.47 14.79
N ARG A 265 -6.25 -7.88 14.53
CA ARG A 265 -5.88 -6.49 14.82
C ARG A 265 -4.86 -6.01 13.79
N VAL A 266 -4.80 -4.71 13.55
CA VAL A 266 -3.98 -4.14 12.48
C VAL A 266 -3.13 -2.99 12.99
N VAL A 267 -1.83 -3.02 12.64
CA VAL A 267 -0.93 -1.87 12.70
C VAL A 267 -0.78 -1.33 11.27
N ALA A 268 -1.06 -0.07 11.05
CA ALA A 268 -0.87 0.59 9.77
C ALA A 268 0.15 1.73 9.90
N ILE A 269 1.10 1.80 8.98
CA ILE A 269 2.09 2.87 8.94
C ILE A 269 1.78 3.79 7.77
N SER A 270 1.32 5.00 8.07
CA SER A 270 1.08 6.07 7.12
C SER A 270 2.38 6.80 6.78
N VAL A 271 2.43 7.43 5.61
CA VAL A 271 3.49 8.39 5.22
C VAL A 271 2.93 9.79 5.03
N ARG A 272 1.67 9.99 5.44
CA ARG A 272 0.97 11.26 5.43
C ARG A 272 0.93 11.87 6.82
N HIS A 273 1.41 13.10 6.92
CA HIS A 273 1.14 13.93 8.07
C HIS A 273 -0.34 14.34 8.09
N SER A 274 -0.97 14.23 9.24
CA SER A 274 -2.34 14.71 9.45
C SER A 274 -2.27 15.98 10.31
N PRO A 275 -2.26 17.18 9.70
CA PRO A 275 -2.26 18.41 10.46
C PRO A 275 -3.56 18.56 11.24
N ASP A 276 -3.51 19.28 12.34
CA ASP A 276 -4.68 19.61 13.13
C ASP A 276 -5.76 20.27 12.24
N ARG A 277 -7.02 19.96 12.53
CA ARG A 277 -8.17 20.46 11.76
C ARG A 277 -8.15 21.98 11.61
N ASP A 278 -7.77 22.68 12.69
CA ASP A 278 -7.70 24.14 12.72
C ASP A 278 -6.60 24.68 11.80
N SER A 279 -5.46 23.99 11.69
CA SER A 279 -4.37 24.37 10.79
C SER A 279 -4.79 24.27 9.32
N ASN A 280 -5.53 23.23 8.93
CA ASN A 280 -6.05 23.06 7.57
C ASN A 280 -7.04 24.18 7.17
N VAL A 281 -7.91 24.59 8.07
CA VAL A 281 -8.87 25.68 7.84
C VAL A 281 -8.10 26.99 7.64
N HIS A 282 -7.10 27.28 8.48
CA HIS A 282 -6.30 28.49 8.37
C HIS A 282 -5.49 28.56 7.08
N VAL A 283 -4.88 27.45 6.63
CA VAL A 283 -4.11 27.39 5.38
C VAL A 283 -5.01 27.62 4.16
N ASN A 284 -6.22 27.11 4.15
CA ASN A 284 -7.16 27.33 3.04
C ASN A 284 -7.73 28.76 3.00
N HIS A 285 -7.74 29.48 4.13
CA HIS A 285 -8.26 30.85 4.22
C HIS A 285 -7.17 31.92 4.27
N ALA A 286 -5.94 31.56 4.61
CA ALA A 286 -4.79 32.47 4.48
C ALA A 286 -4.55 32.66 2.99
N GLY A 287 -4.95 33.82 2.43
CA GLY A 287 -4.69 34.17 1.04
C GLY A 287 -3.19 34.05 0.78
N HIS A 288 -2.76 32.91 0.27
CA HIS A 288 -1.43 32.73 -0.28
C HIS A 288 -1.34 33.61 -1.51
N ASP A 289 -0.22 34.29 -1.64
CA ASP A 289 0.15 35.06 -2.83
C ASP A 289 -0.26 34.25 -4.07
N GLN A 290 -1.25 34.76 -4.84
CA GLN A 290 -1.90 34.02 -5.93
C GLN A 290 -0.96 33.91 -7.13
N GLY A 291 0.15 33.19 -6.94
CA GLY A 291 0.95 32.73 -8.06
C GLY A 291 0.23 31.58 -8.79
N ASP A 292 0.42 31.50 -10.12
CA ASP A 292 -0.13 30.40 -10.92
C ASP A 292 0.24 29.03 -10.36
N ILE A 293 -0.75 28.12 -10.26
CA ILE A 293 -0.54 26.74 -9.84
C ILE A 293 0.20 26.00 -10.95
N SER A 294 1.31 25.34 -10.62
CA SER A 294 2.10 24.57 -11.57
C SER A 294 1.50 23.16 -11.80
N ILE A 295 1.85 22.54 -12.93
CA ILE A 295 1.50 21.13 -13.19
C ILE A 295 2.14 20.22 -12.13
N ALA A 296 3.32 20.58 -11.59
CA ALA A 296 3.97 19.83 -10.52
C ALA A 296 3.18 19.87 -9.21
N ASP A 297 2.55 21.01 -8.87
CA ASP A 297 1.67 21.11 -7.70
C ASP A 297 0.43 20.23 -7.88
N ILE A 298 -0.20 20.30 -9.05
CA ILE A 298 -1.36 19.44 -9.37
C ILE A 298 -0.98 17.95 -9.31
N ALA A 299 0.16 17.59 -9.90
CA ALA A 299 0.65 16.21 -9.87
C ALA A 299 0.94 15.74 -8.44
N GLY A 300 1.52 16.59 -7.58
CA GLY A 300 1.72 16.31 -6.17
C GLY A 300 0.41 16.01 -5.45
N VAL A 301 -0.60 16.86 -5.63
CA VAL A 301 -1.95 16.64 -5.05
C VAL A 301 -2.56 15.33 -5.56
N MET A 302 -2.46 15.04 -6.87
CA MET A 302 -2.99 13.79 -7.44
C MET A 302 -2.28 12.55 -6.89
N LEU A 303 -0.95 12.61 -6.70
CA LEU A 303 -0.20 11.52 -6.11
C LEU A 303 -0.55 11.34 -4.62
N ASN A 304 -0.70 12.43 -3.87
CA ASN A 304 -1.14 12.37 -2.48
C ASN A 304 -2.53 11.73 -2.36
N ALA A 305 -3.48 12.15 -3.20
CA ALA A 305 -4.83 11.58 -3.24
C ALA A 305 -4.83 10.08 -3.60
N ALA A 306 -4.00 9.68 -4.57
CA ALA A 306 -3.91 8.29 -4.99
C ALA A 306 -3.24 7.38 -3.96
N PHE A 307 -2.19 7.86 -3.27
CA PHE A 307 -1.33 6.99 -2.47
C PHE A 307 -1.51 7.10 -0.96
N MET A 308 -2.09 8.20 -0.46
CA MET A 308 -2.09 8.48 0.98
C MET A 308 -3.49 8.62 1.58
N ASP A 309 -4.45 9.20 0.85
CA ASP A 309 -5.77 9.53 1.41
C ASP A 309 -6.62 8.29 1.69
N ALA A 310 -6.38 7.20 0.97
CA ALA A 310 -7.13 5.96 1.10
C ALA A 310 -7.01 5.34 2.50
N LEU A 311 -5.83 5.40 3.14
CA LEU A 311 -5.64 4.83 4.48
C LEU A 311 -6.44 5.59 5.53
N ASP A 312 -6.46 6.92 5.48
CA ASP A 312 -7.17 7.72 6.47
C ASP A 312 -8.68 7.46 6.40
N SER A 313 -9.24 7.45 5.19
CA SER A 313 -10.66 7.15 4.96
C SER A 313 -11.04 5.73 5.40
N ASP A 314 -10.16 4.74 5.16
CA ASP A 314 -10.42 3.35 5.53
C ASP A 314 -10.28 3.14 7.05
N ALA A 315 -9.31 3.83 7.69
CA ALA A 315 -9.14 3.85 9.14
C ALA A 315 -10.36 4.45 9.85
N GLU A 316 -10.83 5.62 9.40
CA GLU A 316 -12.06 6.24 9.94
C GLU A 316 -13.27 5.31 9.80
N ARG A 317 -13.40 4.65 8.65
CA ARG A 317 -14.46 3.66 8.43
C ARG A 317 -14.36 2.50 9.41
N LEU A 318 -13.16 1.92 9.60
CA LEU A 318 -12.95 0.81 10.52
C LEU A 318 -13.23 1.21 11.97
N ILE A 319 -12.76 2.38 12.41
CA ILE A 319 -13.03 2.93 13.75
C ILE A 319 -14.53 3.08 13.97
N ARG A 320 -15.26 3.62 12.99
CA ARG A 320 -16.72 3.78 13.05
C ARG A 320 -17.44 2.42 13.12
N ILE A 321 -16.99 1.43 12.33
CA ILE A 321 -17.52 0.06 12.40
C ILE A 321 -17.27 -0.52 13.78
N ASN A 322 -16.06 -0.44 14.31
CA ASN A 322 -15.73 -0.91 15.65
C ASN A 322 -16.63 -0.26 16.72
N HIS A 323 -16.83 1.05 16.64
CA HIS A 323 -17.74 1.77 17.56
C HIS A 323 -19.20 1.28 17.41
N THR A 324 -19.67 1.10 16.19
CA THR A 324 -21.03 0.57 15.95
C THR A 324 -21.21 -0.81 16.56
N LEU A 325 -20.17 -1.65 16.48
CA LEU A 325 -20.21 -3.00 17.05
C LEU A 325 -20.31 -2.99 18.58
N THR A 326 -19.85 -1.94 19.28
CA THR A 326 -20.02 -1.83 20.74
C THR A 326 -21.49 -1.64 21.14
N LEU A 327 -22.31 -1.14 20.23
CA LEU A 327 -23.76 -0.92 20.45
C LEU A 327 -24.59 -2.17 20.17
N ILE A 328 -24.00 -3.21 19.60
CA ILE A 328 -24.68 -4.48 19.32
C ILE A 328 -24.48 -5.43 20.50
N GLU A 329 -25.56 -6.04 20.98
CA GLU A 329 -25.51 -7.04 22.05
C GLU A 329 -24.50 -8.17 21.73
N GLU A 330 -23.72 -8.57 22.71
CA GLU A 330 -22.66 -9.59 22.58
C GLU A 330 -23.21 -10.91 22.04
N ARG A 331 -24.41 -11.31 22.47
CA ARG A 331 -25.10 -12.51 21.97
C ARG A 331 -25.30 -12.46 20.45
N ARG A 332 -25.74 -11.33 19.90
CA ARG A 332 -25.94 -11.17 18.46
C ARG A 332 -24.64 -11.16 17.69
N ARG A 333 -23.58 -10.61 18.28
CA ARG A 333 -22.23 -10.66 17.67
C ARG A 333 -21.70 -12.08 17.61
N ALA A 334 -21.94 -12.89 18.64
CA ALA A 334 -21.54 -14.28 18.71
C ALA A 334 -22.24 -15.16 17.65
N GLU A 335 -23.45 -14.82 17.23
CA GLU A 335 -24.17 -15.52 16.15
C GLU A 335 -23.53 -15.29 14.76
N HIS A 336 -22.75 -14.21 14.59
CA HIS A 336 -22.11 -13.85 13.33
C HIS A 336 -20.63 -13.45 13.49
N PRO A 337 -19.77 -14.33 14.03
CA PRO A 337 -18.40 -13.98 14.44
C PRO A 337 -17.53 -13.50 13.27
N HIS A 338 -17.81 -13.92 12.04
CA HIS A 338 -17.04 -13.52 10.87
C HIS A 338 -17.39 -12.09 10.36
N TRP A 339 -18.58 -11.60 10.67
CA TRP A 339 -19.11 -10.32 10.17
C TRP A 339 -19.09 -9.23 11.22
N LEU A 340 -19.25 -9.60 12.48
CA LEU A 340 -19.47 -8.66 13.59
C LEU A 340 -18.28 -8.69 14.58
N ARG A 341 -17.06 -8.92 14.10
CA ARG A 341 -15.86 -8.85 14.95
C ARG A 341 -15.25 -7.44 14.90
N SER A 342 -14.89 -6.92 16.05
CA SER A 342 -14.10 -5.68 16.16
C SER A 342 -12.64 -5.97 15.80
N ILE A 343 -12.03 -5.07 15.03
CA ILE A 343 -10.63 -5.14 14.60
C ILE A 343 -9.90 -3.93 15.19
N PRO A 344 -9.19 -4.08 16.32
CA PRO A 344 -8.35 -3.02 16.84
C PRO A 344 -7.37 -2.50 15.79
N LEU A 345 -7.23 -1.18 15.71
CA LEU A 345 -6.38 -0.50 14.74
C LEU A 345 -5.45 0.46 15.45
N LEU A 346 -4.15 0.35 15.17
CA LEU A 346 -3.13 1.33 15.52
C LEU A 346 -2.59 1.95 14.24
N VAL A 347 -2.66 3.27 14.10
CA VAL A 347 -2.11 3.98 12.93
C VAL A 347 -0.98 4.89 13.38
N ILE A 348 0.24 4.61 12.91
CA ILE A 348 1.41 5.43 13.16
C ILE A 348 1.56 6.41 11.99
N ARG A 349 1.67 7.71 12.30
CA ARG A 349 1.75 8.80 11.32
C ARG A 349 2.96 9.69 11.56
N PRO A 350 3.49 10.32 10.50
CA PRO A 350 4.55 11.31 10.65
C PRO A 350 4.09 12.51 11.51
N SER A 351 4.93 12.91 12.45
CA SER A 351 4.74 14.12 13.26
C SER A 351 4.96 15.42 12.48
N VAL A 352 5.56 15.33 11.28
CA VAL A 352 5.86 16.47 10.41
C VAL A 352 5.48 16.16 8.97
N ASP A 353 5.28 17.20 8.17
CA ASP A 353 5.02 17.04 6.74
C ASP A 353 6.28 16.58 5.98
N LEU A 354 6.28 15.29 5.56
CA LEU A 354 7.39 14.69 4.83
C LEU A 354 7.55 15.31 3.42
N GLY A 355 6.45 15.78 2.82
CA GLY A 355 6.48 16.46 1.52
C GLY A 355 7.23 17.79 1.61
N ALA A 356 6.95 18.58 2.63
CA ALA A 356 7.61 19.85 2.85
C ALA A 356 9.14 19.71 3.03
N LEU A 357 9.58 18.62 3.65
CA LEU A 357 11.03 18.32 3.81
C LEU A 357 11.73 18.04 2.48
N ALA A 358 11.01 17.81 1.40
CA ALA A 358 11.59 17.57 0.07
C ALA A 358 11.88 18.86 -0.71
N ALA A 359 11.51 20.04 -0.23
CA ALA A 359 11.76 21.31 -0.91
C ALA A 359 13.24 21.47 -1.31
N ASP A 360 14.16 21.19 -0.38
CA ASP A 360 15.61 21.28 -0.62
C ASP A 360 16.14 20.20 -1.57
N GLN A 361 15.38 19.12 -1.80
CA GLN A 361 15.82 18.00 -2.62
C GLN A 361 15.75 18.29 -4.11
N PHE A 362 14.98 19.28 -4.53
CA PHE A 362 14.91 19.69 -5.94
C PHE A 362 16.30 20.01 -6.52
N SER A 363 17.14 20.71 -5.78
CA SER A 363 18.51 21.06 -6.20
C SER A 363 19.44 19.84 -6.33
N ARG A 364 19.14 18.75 -5.61
CA ARG A 364 19.91 17.50 -5.56
C ARG A 364 19.49 16.48 -6.61
N LEU A 365 18.34 16.67 -7.26
CA LEU A 365 17.92 15.83 -8.37
C LEU A 365 19.00 15.83 -9.47
N PRO A 366 19.25 14.69 -10.13
CA PRO A 366 20.10 14.63 -11.32
C PRO A 366 19.70 15.71 -12.34
N ALA A 367 20.68 16.31 -13.01
CA ALA A 367 20.46 17.48 -13.88
C ALA A 367 19.35 17.26 -14.92
N THR A 368 19.29 16.07 -15.50
CA THR A 368 18.28 15.66 -16.49
C THR A 368 16.88 15.56 -15.88
N LEU A 369 16.73 14.96 -14.70
CA LEU A 369 15.44 14.85 -14.02
C LEU A 369 14.98 16.22 -13.52
N ARG A 370 15.91 17.03 -13.00
CA ARG A 370 15.63 18.43 -12.63
C ARG A 370 15.17 19.27 -13.83
N TYR A 371 15.75 19.05 -15.00
CA TYR A 371 15.31 19.73 -16.22
C TYR A 371 13.89 19.33 -16.60
N LEU A 372 13.57 18.03 -16.57
CA LEU A 372 12.22 17.53 -16.86
C LEU A 372 11.19 18.03 -15.85
N THR A 373 11.50 18.01 -14.57
CA THR A 373 10.58 18.46 -13.51
C THR A 373 10.37 19.97 -13.55
N ARG A 374 11.39 20.76 -13.94
CA ARG A 374 11.21 22.19 -14.25
C ARG A 374 10.23 22.43 -15.39
N GLY A 375 10.23 21.55 -16.40
CA GLY A 375 9.29 21.65 -17.53
C GLY A 375 7.81 21.55 -17.13
N ILE A 376 7.52 20.92 -15.99
CA ILE A 376 6.17 20.87 -15.40
C ILE A 376 5.98 21.88 -14.25
N GLY A 377 6.93 22.79 -14.04
CA GLY A 377 6.84 23.88 -13.08
C GLY A 377 7.33 23.56 -11.67
N ALA A 378 8.06 22.45 -11.46
CA ALA A 378 8.70 22.19 -10.18
C ALA A 378 9.91 23.13 -9.96
N SER A 379 10.02 23.65 -8.74
CA SER A 379 11.11 24.53 -8.29
C SER A 379 11.38 24.27 -6.80
N PRO A 380 12.40 24.89 -6.19
CA PRO A 380 12.59 24.79 -4.74
C PRO A 380 11.38 25.25 -3.92
N GLU A 381 10.58 26.17 -4.47
CA GLU A 381 9.40 26.76 -3.81
C GLU A 381 8.09 26.04 -4.18
N ARG A 382 8.08 25.21 -5.24
CA ARG A 382 6.87 24.61 -5.81
C ARG A 382 7.07 23.14 -6.17
N GLY A 383 6.02 22.34 -5.98
CA GLY A 383 6.04 20.92 -6.34
C GLY A 383 6.85 20.05 -5.36
N ALA A 384 7.08 20.51 -4.13
CA ALA A 384 7.80 19.72 -3.11
C ALA A 384 7.15 18.34 -2.88
N ASP A 385 5.84 18.27 -2.88
CA ASP A 385 5.09 17.02 -2.79
C ASP A 385 5.46 16.06 -3.93
N PHE A 386 5.44 16.53 -5.18
CA PHE A 386 5.84 15.72 -6.33
C PHE A 386 7.30 15.26 -6.21
N VAL A 387 8.21 16.18 -5.86
CA VAL A 387 9.64 15.88 -5.71
C VAL A 387 9.87 14.81 -4.63
N SER A 388 9.11 14.84 -3.53
CA SER A 388 9.24 13.91 -2.43
C SER A 388 9.03 12.43 -2.81
N TYR A 389 8.26 12.15 -3.85
CA TYR A 389 8.10 10.79 -4.37
C TYR A 389 9.35 10.28 -5.08
N LEU A 390 10.18 11.17 -5.60
CA LEU A 390 11.36 10.88 -6.41
C LEU A 390 12.68 11.17 -5.69
N ALA A 391 12.64 11.70 -4.47
CA ALA A 391 13.81 12.11 -3.69
C ALA A 391 14.55 10.92 -3.07
N PHE A 392 14.98 9.97 -3.89
CA PHE A 392 15.80 8.84 -3.45
C PHE A 392 17.24 9.30 -3.25
N ASP A 393 17.49 9.98 -2.14
CA ASP A 393 18.80 10.49 -1.73
C ASP A 393 18.97 10.36 -0.21
N PRO A 394 20.15 9.93 0.28
CA PRO A 394 20.43 9.79 1.71
C PRO A 394 20.17 11.04 2.53
N SER A 395 20.31 12.24 1.94
CA SER A 395 20.02 13.50 2.64
C SER A 395 18.55 13.72 2.93
N TYR A 396 17.67 13.02 2.24
CA TYR A 396 16.22 13.01 2.48
C TYR A 396 15.80 11.78 3.27
N THR A 397 16.23 10.59 2.85
CA THR A 397 15.75 9.32 3.42
C THR A 397 16.22 9.11 4.86
N ARG A 398 17.47 9.48 5.21
CA ARG A 398 17.99 9.36 6.60
C ARG A 398 17.21 10.20 7.61
N PRO A 399 16.92 11.51 7.37
CA PRO A 399 16.00 12.25 8.23
C PRO A 399 14.64 11.60 8.40
N LEU A 400 14.05 11.03 7.33
CA LEU A 400 12.75 10.36 7.42
C LEU A 400 12.80 9.11 8.29
N ILE A 401 13.88 8.32 8.21
CA ILE A 401 14.10 7.16 9.08
C ILE A 401 14.15 7.59 10.54
N GLU A 402 14.92 8.63 10.87
CA GLU A 402 15.04 9.12 12.25
C GLU A 402 13.71 9.69 12.77
N ILE A 403 12.95 10.43 11.94
CA ILE A 403 11.61 10.89 12.28
C ILE A 403 10.71 9.70 12.58
N GLY A 404 10.70 8.68 11.71
CA GLY A 404 9.87 7.49 11.90
C GLY A 404 10.19 6.74 13.19
N ARG A 405 11.48 6.55 13.51
CA ARG A 405 11.91 5.91 14.76
C ARG A 405 11.46 6.72 15.98
N ARG A 406 11.65 8.04 15.94
CA ARG A 406 11.24 8.94 17.02
C ARG A 406 9.71 8.96 17.21
N ASP A 407 8.95 8.96 16.12
CA ASP A 407 7.48 8.98 16.18
C ASP A 407 6.93 7.67 16.78
N ALA A 408 7.54 6.52 16.47
CA ALA A 408 7.20 5.26 17.12
C ALA A 408 7.54 5.30 18.63
N VAL A 409 8.73 5.77 19.00
CA VAL A 409 9.13 5.89 20.41
C VAL A 409 8.22 6.86 21.17
N ALA A 410 7.78 7.94 20.55
CA ALA A 410 6.84 8.90 21.16
C ALA A 410 5.46 8.27 21.44
N GLN A 411 5.07 7.24 20.70
CA GLN A 411 3.81 6.48 20.88
C GLN A 411 4.03 5.17 21.66
N LYS A 412 5.13 5.02 22.39
CA LYS A 412 5.51 3.77 23.07
C LYS A 412 4.38 3.19 23.91
N ASP A 413 3.75 3.96 24.76
CA ASP A 413 2.70 3.49 25.67
C ASP A 413 1.49 2.95 24.91
N GLU A 414 1.11 3.61 23.81
CA GLU A 414 0.00 3.17 22.94
C GLU A 414 0.36 1.87 22.21
N ILE A 415 1.59 1.76 21.71
CA ILE A 415 2.11 0.55 21.06
C ILE A 415 2.14 -0.62 22.06
N GLU A 416 2.69 -0.42 23.25
CA GLU A 416 2.73 -1.47 24.28
C GLU A 416 1.32 -1.90 24.71
N ALA A 417 0.40 -0.96 24.89
CA ALA A 417 -1.00 -1.25 25.19
C ALA A 417 -1.66 -2.05 24.06
N PHE A 418 -1.43 -1.67 22.80
CA PHE A 418 -1.96 -2.37 21.64
C PHE A 418 -1.50 -3.82 21.58
N PHE A 419 -0.22 -4.08 21.78
CA PHE A 419 0.33 -5.45 21.75
C PHE A 419 0.01 -6.23 23.02
N SER A 420 -0.31 -5.58 24.14
CA SER A 420 -0.68 -6.21 25.41
C SER A 420 -2.16 -6.59 25.49
N SER A 421 -3.02 -5.84 24.81
CA SER A 421 -4.45 -6.10 24.76
C SER A 421 -4.72 -7.45 24.08
N ARG A 422 -5.43 -8.36 24.75
CA ARG A 422 -6.03 -9.50 24.07
C ARG A 422 -7.24 -8.99 23.29
N PRO A 423 -7.38 -9.27 21.99
CA PRO A 423 -8.67 -9.05 21.32
C PRO A 423 -9.75 -9.80 22.11
N ALA A 424 -10.92 -9.18 22.25
CA ALA A 424 -12.05 -9.82 22.89
C ALA A 424 -12.38 -11.14 22.17
N THR A 425 -11.87 -12.25 22.70
CA THR A 425 -12.26 -13.58 22.22
C THR A 425 -13.71 -13.79 22.61
N CYS A 426 -14.55 -14.09 21.64
CA CYS A 426 -15.90 -14.60 21.88
C CYS A 426 -15.77 -15.84 22.77
N THR A 427 -15.96 -15.68 24.09
CA THR A 427 -16.03 -16.82 25.00
C THR A 427 -17.33 -17.55 24.63
N PRO A 428 -17.30 -18.84 24.23
CA PRO A 428 -18.52 -19.57 24.00
C PRO A 428 -19.25 -19.61 25.37
N ALA A 429 -20.51 -19.15 25.38
CA ALA A 429 -21.36 -19.20 26.56
C ALA A 429 -21.32 -20.61 27.12
N ALA A 430 -20.85 -20.75 28.38
CA ALA A 430 -20.85 -22.01 29.09
C ALA A 430 -22.28 -22.58 29.06
N GLY A 431 -22.44 -23.71 28.40
CA GLY A 431 -23.73 -24.38 28.24
C GLY A 431 -24.36 -24.59 29.63
N GLY A 432 -25.42 -23.87 29.88
CA GLY A 432 -26.30 -24.10 31.03
C GLY A 432 -26.81 -25.53 30.92
N ARG A 433 -26.30 -26.38 31.81
CA ARG A 433 -26.89 -27.70 32.07
C ARG A 433 -28.29 -27.42 32.61
N HIS A 434 -29.31 -27.64 31.83
CA HIS A 434 -30.63 -27.88 32.37
C HIS A 434 -30.58 -29.23 33.10
N ALA A 435 -30.60 -29.18 34.40
CA ALA A 435 -30.90 -30.34 35.24
C ALA A 435 -32.41 -30.50 35.28
N SER A 436 -32.83 -31.72 35.00
CA SER A 436 -34.11 -32.41 35.25
C SER A 436 -35.39 -31.68 35.00
#